data_0f210188385621dc184913a8d8fc83c1
#
_entry.id   0f210188385621dc184913a8d8fc83c1
#
_cell.length_a   1.000
_cell.length_b   1.000
_cell.length_c   1.000
_cell.angle_alpha   90.00
_cell.angle_beta   90.00
_cell.angle_gamma   90.00
#
_symmetry.space_group_name_H-M   'P 1'
#
loop_
_entity.id
_entity.type
_entity.pdbx_description
1 polymer ?
#
loop_
_entity_poly.entity_id
_entity_poly.type
_entity_poly.pdbx_seq_one_letter_code
_entity_poly.pdbx_strand_id
1 'polypeptide(L)'
;MKKTYITAAFALIAAATFAAEANAMPEQTEAKYTAAIEGRTTGIMKVLDLSDLGKAAKVHDIIIAQYRALNAWHSENDAKLKAAKGDTNAVVQIRASLKTIHDNFLSALAESLTPEQIEQVKDKMTYGKVQFTFAGYVSQYPNLSDENKAEILNMLKQAREVAMDGGSAEEKTAVFTKCKGKINNYLSKQGIHSEKHKTASVTNSVVPQ
;
A
#
# COMPACT_ATOMS: atom_id res chain seq x y z
N MET A 1 -10.52 -45.54 71.78
CA MET A 1 -10.11 -45.61 70.36
C MET A 1 -10.79 -44.49 69.63
N LYS A 2 -10.08 -43.41 69.44
CA LYS A 2 -10.60 -42.20 68.70
C LYS A 2 -10.09 -42.23 67.24
N LYS A 3 -10.97 -42.35 66.27
CA LYS A 3 -10.64 -42.31 64.86
C LYS A 3 -10.65 -40.83 64.39
N THR A 4 -9.47 -40.35 64.02
CA THR A 4 -9.28 -39.01 63.45
C THR A 4 -9.49 -39.07 61.91
N TYR A 5 -10.50 -38.41 61.44
CA TYR A 5 -10.72 -38.27 60.01
C TYR A 5 -9.96 -37.02 59.53
N ILE A 6 -8.96 -37.18 58.62
CA ILE A 6 -8.25 -36.15 57.98
C ILE A 6 -9.06 -35.77 56.71
N THR A 7 -9.68 -34.61 56.75
CA THR A 7 -10.37 -34.03 55.57
C THR A 7 -9.33 -33.32 54.70
N ALA A 8 -9.00 -33.92 53.57
CA ALA A 8 -8.17 -33.28 52.56
C ALA A 8 -9.03 -32.26 51.78
N ALA A 9 -8.77 -30.99 52.00
CA ALA A 9 -9.35 -29.93 51.18
C ALA A 9 -8.61 -29.85 49.85
N PHE A 10 -9.26 -30.28 48.77
CA PHE A 10 -8.82 -30.02 47.38
C PHE A 10 -9.08 -28.55 47.06
N ALA A 11 -8.03 -27.74 47.04
CA ALA A 11 -8.09 -26.39 46.45
C ALA A 11 -8.13 -26.54 44.95
N LEU A 12 -9.30 -26.26 44.34
CA LEU A 12 -9.49 -26.17 42.91
C LEU A 12 -8.89 -24.85 42.45
N ILE A 13 -7.66 -24.86 41.93
CA ILE A 13 -7.07 -23.73 41.23
C ILE A 13 -7.73 -23.67 39.86
N ALA A 14 -8.73 -22.81 39.71
CA ALA A 14 -9.25 -22.43 38.42
C ALA A 14 -8.17 -21.61 37.69
N ALA A 15 -7.37 -22.27 36.86
CA ALA A 15 -6.55 -21.60 35.87
C ALA A 15 -7.49 -20.95 34.86
N ALA A 16 -7.73 -19.65 35.04
CA ALA A 16 -8.34 -18.85 34.01
C ALA A 16 -7.36 -18.79 32.80
N THR A 17 -7.52 -19.69 31.87
CA THR A 17 -6.93 -19.57 30.55
C THR A 17 -7.63 -18.37 29.88
N PHE A 18 -7.02 -17.20 29.99
CA PHE A 18 -7.26 -16.11 29.04
C PHE A 18 -6.77 -16.60 27.68
N ALA A 19 -7.64 -17.31 26.97
CA ALA A 19 -7.49 -17.45 25.54
C ALA A 19 -7.64 -16.05 24.97
N ALA A 20 -6.52 -15.47 24.54
CA ALA A 20 -6.54 -14.37 23.61
C ALA A 20 -7.28 -14.91 22.38
N GLU A 21 -8.57 -14.62 22.27
CA GLU A 21 -9.30 -14.69 21.01
C GLU A 21 -8.63 -13.65 20.10
N ALA A 22 -7.56 -14.07 19.44
CA ALA A 22 -7.11 -13.40 18.27
C ALA A 22 -8.34 -13.24 17.38
N ASN A 23 -8.63 -12.03 16.92
CA ASN A 23 -9.69 -11.71 15.95
C ASN A 23 -9.39 -12.46 14.65
N ALA A 24 -9.59 -13.78 14.66
CA ALA A 24 -9.51 -14.60 13.47
C ALA A 24 -10.71 -14.21 12.59
N MET A 25 -10.41 -13.80 11.37
CA MET A 25 -11.46 -13.57 10.39
C MET A 25 -12.32 -14.81 10.24
N PRO A 26 -13.65 -14.70 10.07
CA PRO A 26 -14.50 -15.84 9.78
C PRO A 26 -13.91 -16.65 8.62
N GLU A 27 -13.91 -17.97 8.69
CA GLU A 27 -13.30 -18.88 7.70
C GLU A 27 -13.68 -18.56 6.24
N GLN A 28 -14.95 -18.21 6.00
CA GLN A 28 -15.41 -17.80 4.67
C GLN A 28 -14.77 -16.46 4.20
N THR A 29 -14.47 -15.56 5.12
CA THR A 29 -13.81 -14.28 4.83
C THR A 29 -12.33 -14.52 4.53
N GLU A 30 -11.67 -15.40 5.27
CA GLU A 30 -10.29 -15.80 5.03
C GLU A 30 -10.11 -16.50 3.69
N ALA A 31 -11.02 -17.41 3.31
CA ALA A 31 -10.97 -18.07 2.01
C ALA A 31 -11.11 -17.07 0.84
N LYS A 32 -12.01 -16.10 0.95
CA LYS A 32 -12.18 -15.03 -0.05
C LYS A 32 -10.94 -14.14 -0.12
N TYR A 33 -10.37 -13.79 1.02
CA TYR A 33 -9.15 -12.99 1.08
C TYR A 33 -7.97 -13.72 0.44
N THR A 34 -7.77 -15.00 0.79
CA THR A 34 -6.72 -15.84 0.20
C THR A 34 -6.88 -15.93 -1.31
N ALA A 35 -8.06 -16.19 -1.83
CA ALA A 35 -8.30 -16.22 -3.27
C ALA A 35 -7.99 -14.87 -3.96
N ALA A 36 -8.30 -13.75 -3.29
CA ALA A 36 -8.02 -12.41 -3.82
C ALA A 36 -6.51 -12.12 -3.90
N ILE A 37 -5.73 -12.45 -2.86
CA ILE A 37 -4.27 -12.23 -2.89
C ILE A 37 -3.56 -13.19 -3.83
N GLU A 38 -4.03 -14.43 -3.96
CA GLU A 38 -3.55 -15.39 -4.96
C GLU A 38 -3.77 -14.86 -6.40
N GLY A 39 -4.96 -14.36 -6.70
CA GLY A 39 -5.26 -13.77 -8.00
C GLY A 39 -4.37 -12.56 -8.33
N ARG A 40 -4.11 -11.67 -7.35
CA ARG A 40 -3.19 -10.54 -7.49
C ARG A 40 -1.76 -11.00 -7.72
N THR A 41 -1.29 -11.97 -6.93
CA THR A 41 0.06 -12.54 -7.04
C THR A 41 0.26 -13.22 -8.38
N THR A 42 -0.71 -14.02 -8.84
CA THR A 42 -0.69 -14.61 -10.19
C THR A 42 -0.55 -13.54 -11.29
N GLY A 43 -1.25 -12.40 -11.14
CA GLY A 43 -1.14 -11.26 -12.06
C GLY A 43 0.25 -10.60 -12.06
N ILE A 44 0.95 -10.61 -10.92
CA ILE A 44 2.33 -10.12 -10.79
C ILE A 44 3.29 -11.14 -11.42
N MET A 45 3.16 -12.42 -11.06
CA MET A 45 4.04 -13.48 -11.58
C MET A 45 4.03 -13.58 -13.12
N LYS A 46 2.88 -13.34 -13.74
CA LYS A 46 2.76 -13.31 -15.21
C LYS A 46 3.63 -12.26 -15.90
N VAL A 47 3.87 -11.11 -15.28
CA VAL A 47 4.69 -10.05 -15.88
C VAL A 47 6.17 -10.22 -15.57
N LEU A 48 6.51 -10.96 -14.52
CA LEU A 48 7.90 -11.26 -14.17
C LEU A 48 8.52 -12.33 -15.08
N ASP A 49 7.69 -13.20 -15.65
CA ASP A 49 8.08 -14.26 -16.60
C ASP A 49 9.32 -15.07 -16.14
N LEU A 50 9.26 -15.58 -14.92
CA LEU A 50 10.37 -16.30 -14.29
C LEU A 50 10.39 -17.75 -14.80
N SER A 51 11.42 -18.15 -15.53
CA SER A 51 11.59 -19.50 -16.06
C SER A 51 12.06 -20.51 -15.00
N ASP A 52 12.78 -20.07 -13.97
CA ASP A 52 13.19 -20.89 -12.84
C ASP A 52 12.02 -21.09 -11.88
N LEU A 53 11.53 -22.33 -11.77
CA LEU A 53 10.38 -22.68 -10.93
C LEU A 53 10.65 -22.49 -9.43
N GLY A 54 11.86 -22.74 -8.96
CA GLY A 54 12.24 -22.54 -7.55
C GLY A 54 12.24 -21.06 -7.18
N LYS A 55 12.83 -20.24 -8.05
CA LYS A 55 12.81 -18.79 -7.93
C LYS A 55 11.38 -18.25 -8.01
N ALA A 56 10.58 -18.73 -8.93
CA ALA A 56 9.18 -18.33 -9.08
C ALA A 56 8.37 -18.62 -7.82
N ALA A 57 8.50 -19.84 -7.25
CA ALA A 57 7.84 -20.21 -6.00
C ALA A 57 8.27 -19.30 -4.84
N LYS A 58 9.58 -19.05 -4.66
CA LYS A 58 10.09 -18.15 -3.63
C LYS A 58 9.50 -16.74 -3.75
N VAL A 59 9.49 -16.17 -4.96
CA VAL A 59 8.95 -14.83 -5.21
C VAL A 59 7.43 -14.77 -4.97
N HIS A 60 6.69 -15.80 -5.40
CA HIS A 60 5.27 -15.95 -5.12
C HIS A 60 4.99 -15.87 -3.61
N ASP A 61 5.70 -16.68 -2.83
CA ASP A 61 5.51 -16.75 -1.37
C ASP A 61 5.86 -15.43 -0.67
N ILE A 62 6.91 -14.72 -1.12
CA ILE A 62 7.26 -13.39 -0.62
C ILE A 62 6.11 -12.40 -0.86
N ILE A 63 5.47 -12.41 -2.03
CA ILE A 63 4.37 -11.51 -2.35
C ILE A 63 3.12 -11.84 -1.53
N ILE A 64 2.79 -13.12 -1.37
CA ILE A 64 1.68 -13.56 -0.50
C ILE A 64 1.92 -13.14 0.95
N ALA A 65 3.13 -13.36 1.46
CA ALA A 65 3.51 -12.96 2.82
C ALA A 65 3.36 -11.44 3.03
N GLN A 66 3.75 -10.62 2.04
CA GLN A 66 3.56 -9.17 2.09
C GLN A 66 2.09 -8.76 2.19
N TYR A 67 1.21 -9.35 1.36
CA TYR A 67 -0.23 -9.06 1.45
C TYR A 67 -0.79 -9.41 2.83
N ARG A 68 -0.39 -10.56 3.40
CA ARG A 68 -0.81 -10.97 4.75
C ARG A 68 -0.28 -10.04 5.83
N ALA A 69 0.99 -9.66 5.76
CA ALA A 69 1.62 -8.73 6.71
C ALA A 69 0.93 -7.35 6.69
N LEU A 70 0.63 -6.81 5.49
CA LEU A 70 -0.11 -5.56 5.35
C LEU A 70 -1.53 -5.66 5.93
N ASN A 71 -2.26 -6.74 5.63
CA ASN A 71 -3.60 -6.96 6.18
C ASN A 71 -3.62 -7.02 7.71
N ALA A 72 -2.67 -7.75 8.31
CA ALA A 72 -2.54 -7.84 9.76
C ALA A 72 -2.21 -6.47 10.36
N TRP A 73 -1.26 -5.74 9.77
CA TRP A 73 -0.86 -4.41 10.23
C TRP A 73 -2.03 -3.42 10.19
N HIS A 74 -2.79 -3.37 9.09
CA HIS A 74 -3.95 -2.48 8.95
C HIS A 74 -5.05 -2.84 9.93
N SER A 75 -5.36 -4.13 10.10
CA SER A 75 -6.35 -4.60 11.07
C SER A 75 -6.03 -4.15 12.50
N GLU A 76 -4.75 -4.09 12.85
CA GLU A 76 -4.29 -3.66 14.19
C GLU A 76 -4.22 -2.14 14.34
N ASN A 77 -3.83 -1.42 13.29
CA ASN A 77 -3.36 -0.04 13.43
C ASN A 77 -4.28 1.03 12.81
N ASP A 78 -5.25 0.69 11.94
CA ASP A 78 -6.10 1.68 11.29
C ASP A 78 -6.96 2.47 12.30
N ALA A 79 -7.48 1.81 13.33
CA ALA A 79 -8.21 2.49 14.41
C ALA A 79 -7.30 3.45 15.19
N LYS A 80 -6.05 3.04 15.47
CA LYS A 80 -5.05 3.87 16.14
C LYS A 80 -4.68 5.09 15.29
N LEU A 81 -4.48 4.90 13.98
CA LEU A 81 -4.20 6.00 13.04
C LEU A 81 -5.36 6.99 12.96
N LYS A 82 -6.59 6.48 12.97
CA LYS A 82 -7.79 7.33 12.99
C LYS A 82 -7.89 8.16 14.27
N ALA A 83 -7.59 7.54 15.41
CA ALA A 83 -7.57 8.23 16.72
C ALA A 83 -6.43 9.27 16.82
N ALA A 84 -5.26 8.98 16.21
CA ALA A 84 -4.09 9.87 16.19
C ALA A 84 -4.19 10.98 15.13
N LYS A 85 -5.35 11.16 14.47
CA LYS A 85 -5.52 12.20 13.44
C LYS A 85 -5.29 13.60 14.05
N GLY A 86 -4.28 14.30 13.52
CA GLY A 86 -3.87 15.63 14.02
C GLY A 86 -2.60 15.58 14.89
N ASP A 87 -2.23 14.43 15.43
CA ASP A 87 -0.94 14.22 16.12
C ASP A 87 0.06 13.58 15.16
N THR A 88 0.92 14.44 14.59
CA THR A 88 1.93 13.99 13.61
C THR A 88 2.92 13.00 14.24
N ASN A 89 3.31 13.20 15.51
CA ASN A 89 4.28 12.34 16.18
C ASN A 89 3.70 10.94 16.42
N ALA A 90 2.46 10.86 16.92
CA ALA A 90 1.78 9.58 17.10
C ALA A 90 1.62 8.84 15.76
N VAL A 91 1.22 9.52 14.69
CA VAL A 91 1.12 8.93 13.35
C VAL A 91 2.46 8.39 12.85
N VAL A 92 3.56 9.13 13.05
CA VAL A 92 4.92 8.68 12.66
C VAL A 92 5.31 7.43 13.44
N GLN A 93 5.08 7.39 14.75
CA GLN A 93 5.38 6.23 15.59
C GLN A 93 4.60 4.99 15.14
N ILE A 94 3.30 5.12 14.89
CA ILE A 94 2.48 4.00 14.40
C ILE A 94 3.00 3.50 13.06
N ARG A 95 3.36 4.39 12.14
CA ARG A 95 3.83 4.02 10.79
C ARG A 95 5.27 3.49 10.74
N ALA A 96 6.05 3.60 11.80
CA ALA A 96 7.42 3.09 11.83
C ALA A 96 7.48 1.57 11.58
N SER A 97 6.56 0.80 12.18
CA SER A 97 6.47 -0.65 11.94
C SER A 97 6.01 -1.01 10.52
N LEU A 98 5.17 -0.18 9.88
CA LEU A 98 4.80 -0.35 8.47
C LEU A 98 6.01 -0.19 7.55
N LYS A 99 6.87 0.79 7.84
CA LYS A 99 8.13 0.97 7.10
C LYS A 99 9.02 -0.27 7.19
N THR A 100 9.10 -0.91 8.35
CA THR A 100 9.87 -2.16 8.50
C THR A 100 9.30 -3.28 7.63
N ILE A 101 7.98 -3.42 7.54
CA ILE A 101 7.32 -4.39 6.64
C ILE A 101 7.69 -4.10 5.19
N HIS A 102 7.63 -2.84 4.78
CA HIS A 102 8.02 -2.38 3.44
C HIS A 102 9.48 -2.72 3.10
N ASP A 103 10.41 -2.32 3.97
CA ASP A 103 11.84 -2.51 3.75
C ASP A 103 12.20 -4.01 3.68
N ASN A 104 11.63 -4.84 4.56
CA ASN A 104 11.83 -6.29 4.56
C ASN A 104 11.32 -6.93 3.27
N PHE A 105 10.16 -6.50 2.78
CA PHE A 105 9.62 -6.99 1.52
C PHE A 105 10.54 -6.69 0.34
N LEU A 106 11.00 -5.45 0.21
CA LEU A 106 11.90 -5.07 -0.88
C LEU A 106 13.24 -5.80 -0.79
N SER A 107 13.77 -5.98 0.42
CA SER A 107 15.00 -6.73 0.66
C SER A 107 14.85 -8.20 0.25
N ALA A 108 13.73 -8.84 0.61
CA ALA A 108 13.45 -10.23 0.23
C ALA A 108 13.30 -10.40 -1.30
N LEU A 109 12.66 -9.44 -1.97
CA LEU A 109 12.57 -9.46 -3.44
C LEU A 109 13.94 -9.31 -4.08
N ALA A 110 14.81 -8.44 -3.55
CA ALA A 110 16.13 -8.17 -4.11
C ALA A 110 17.08 -9.39 -4.06
N GLU A 111 16.83 -10.38 -3.21
CA GLU A 111 17.54 -11.65 -3.22
C GLU A 111 17.28 -12.49 -4.48
N SER A 112 16.19 -12.23 -5.17
CA SER A 112 15.72 -13.08 -6.27
C SER A 112 15.41 -12.34 -7.57
N LEU A 113 15.17 -11.04 -7.53
CA LEU A 113 14.72 -10.23 -8.66
C LEU A 113 15.72 -9.15 -9.02
N THR A 114 15.76 -8.76 -10.30
CA THR A 114 16.48 -7.56 -10.74
C THR A 114 15.75 -6.29 -10.28
N PRO A 115 16.42 -5.12 -10.26
CA PRO A 115 15.77 -3.85 -9.96
C PRO A 115 14.55 -3.59 -10.85
N GLU A 116 14.62 -3.92 -12.14
CA GLU A 116 13.54 -3.72 -13.11
C GLU A 116 12.34 -4.63 -12.80
N GLN A 117 12.59 -5.87 -12.39
CA GLN A 117 11.55 -6.81 -11.96
C GLN A 117 10.88 -6.34 -10.67
N ILE A 118 11.64 -5.78 -9.72
CA ILE A 118 11.07 -5.18 -8.50
C ILE A 118 10.17 -4.00 -8.86
N GLU A 119 10.57 -3.14 -9.80
CA GLU A 119 9.72 -2.04 -10.29
C GLU A 119 8.41 -2.58 -10.89
N GLN A 120 8.45 -3.70 -11.63
CA GLN A 120 7.23 -4.35 -12.16
C GLN A 120 6.31 -4.86 -11.05
N VAL A 121 6.87 -5.45 -9.97
CA VAL A 121 6.08 -5.86 -8.79
C VAL A 121 5.38 -4.65 -8.18
N LYS A 122 6.12 -3.56 -7.91
CA LYS A 122 5.59 -2.32 -7.34
C LYS A 122 4.47 -1.74 -8.20
N ASP A 123 4.66 -1.70 -9.52
CA ASP A 123 3.64 -1.18 -10.44
C ASP A 123 2.38 -2.03 -10.42
N LYS A 124 2.50 -3.36 -10.42
CA LYS A 124 1.33 -4.25 -10.32
C LYS A 124 0.61 -4.14 -8.99
N MET A 125 1.32 -4.04 -7.86
CA MET A 125 0.72 -3.83 -6.53
C MET A 125 -0.07 -2.52 -6.44
N THR A 126 0.20 -1.57 -7.33
CA THR A 126 -0.46 -0.25 -7.38
C THR A 126 -1.26 -0.02 -8.67
N TYR A 127 -1.65 -1.12 -9.35
CA TYR A 127 -2.54 -1.11 -10.53
C TYR A 127 -1.98 -0.31 -11.73
N GLY A 128 -0.66 -0.22 -11.89
CA GLY A 128 -0.03 0.53 -12.98
C GLY A 128 -0.29 2.04 -12.94
N LYS A 129 -0.66 2.58 -11.78
CA LYS A 129 -1.08 4.00 -11.63
C LYS A 129 0.02 4.99 -11.98
N VAL A 130 1.30 4.64 -11.85
CA VAL A 130 2.41 5.51 -12.25
C VAL A 130 2.32 5.80 -13.74
N GLN A 131 2.37 4.76 -14.57
CA GLN A 131 2.37 4.91 -16.03
C GLN A 131 1.07 5.51 -16.55
N PHE A 132 -0.07 5.05 -16.03
CA PHE A 132 -1.37 5.58 -16.40
C PHE A 132 -1.49 7.09 -16.12
N THR A 133 -1.08 7.51 -14.90
CA THR A 133 -1.18 8.92 -14.51
C THR A 133 -0.16 9.78 -15.25
N PHE A 134 1.06 9.27 -15.45
CA PHE A 134 2.11 9.97 -16.20
C PHE A 134 1.68 10.23 -17.66
N ALA A 135 1.17 9.19 -18.34
CA ALA A 135 0.65 9.35 -19.71
C ALA A 135 -0.48 10.40 -19.78
N GLY A 136 -1.35 10.44 -18.75
CA GLY A 136 -2.38 11.47 -18.64
C GLY A 136 -1.80 12.89 -18.57
N TYR A 137 -0.73 13.09 -17.78
CA TYR A 137 -0.07 14.41 -17.72
C TYR A 137 0.61 14.79 -19.04
N VAL A 138 1.34 13.87 -19.66
CA VAL A 138 1.99 14.12 -20.95
C VAL A 138 0.96 14.48 -22.03
N SER A 139 -0.20 13.81 -22.04
CA SER A 139 -1.30 14.12 -22.96
C SER A 139 -1.96 15.49 -22.67
N GLN A 140 -2.13 15.83 -21.38
CA GLN A 140 -2.80 17.09 -20.99
C GLN A 140 -1.88 18.32 -21.14
N TYR A 141 -0.58 18.11 -21.11
CA TYR A 141 0.45 19.14 -21.18
C TYR A 141 1.49 18.79 -22.25
N PRO A 142 1.18 18.92 -23.54
CA PRO A 142 2.03 18.44 -24.65
C PRO A 142 3.40 19.11 -24.72
N ASN A 143 3.55 20.32 -24.14
CA ASN A 143 4.78 21.10 -24.15
C ASN A 143 5.61 20.97 -22.84
N LEU A 144 5.44 19.87 -22.07
CA LEU A 144 6.29 19.62 -20.92
C LEU A 144 7.74 19.42 -21.35
N SER A 145 8.66 20.12 -20.69
CA SER A 145 10.09 19.83 -20.84
C SER A 145 10.43 18.46 -20.29
N ASP A 146 11.59 17.92 -20.65
CA ASP A 146 12.03 16.62 -20.16
C ASP A 146 12.32 16.66 -18.66
N GLU A 147 12.76 17.79 -18.11
CA GLU A 147 12.94 18.00 -16.68
C GLU A 147 11.59 17.92 -15.94
N ASN A 148 10.54 18.57 -16.48
CA ASN A 148 9.20 18.51 -15.89
C ASN A 148 8.60 17.09 -15.95
N LYS A 149 8.82 16.38 -17.07
CA LYS A 149 8.41 14.97 -17.19
C LYS A 149 9.13 14.10 -16.17
N ALA A 150 10.44 14.28 -16.02
CA ALA A 150 11.24 13.54 -15.03
C ALA A 150 10.76 13.80 -13.59
N GLU A 151 10.48 15.06 -13.24
CA GLU A 151 9.98 15.40 -11.89
C GLU A 151 8.58 14.83 -11.64
N ILE A 152 7.67 14.91 -12.60
CA ILE A 152 6.34 14.28 -12.49
C ILE A 152 6.48 12.76 -12.26
N LEU A 153 7.33 12.09 -13.04
CA LEU A 153 7.57 10.66 -12.90
C LEU A 153 8.16 10.31 -11.54
N ASN A 154 9.11 11.11 -11.05
CA ASN A 154 9.70 10.97 -9.72
C ASN A 154 8.65 11.10 -8.61
N MET A 155 7.80 12.14 -8.67
CA MET A 155 6.71 12.32 -7.70
C MET A 155 5.72 11.14 -7.71
N LEU A 156 5.41 10.60 -8.88
CA LEU A 156 4.51 9.44 -9.01
C LEU A 156 5.16 8.16 -8.47
N LYS A 157 6.46 7.95 -8.70
CA LYS A 157 7.20 6.82 -8.11
C LYS A 157 7.25 6.91 -6.58
N GLN A 158 7.50 8.09 -6.02
CA GLN A 158 7.45 8.29 -4.57
C GLN A 158 6.04 8.00 -4.00
N ALA A 159 4.99 8.42 -4.70
CA ALA A 159 3.62 8.10 -4.32
C ALA A 159 3.35 6.58 -4.38
N ARG A 160 3.93 5.88 -5.34
CA ARG A 160 3.83 4.42 -5.47
C ARG A 160 4.42 3.70 -4.26
N GLU A 161 5.60 4.11 -3.77
CA GLU A 161 6.20 3.51 -2.56
C GLU A 161 5.24 3.60 -1.36
N VAL A 162 4.58 4.73 -1.18
CA VAL A 162 3.56 4.88 -0.11
C VAL A 162 2.29 4.07 -0.40
N ALA A 163 1.85 4.05 -1.67
CA ALA A 163 0.62 3.37 -2.06
C ALA A 163 0.72 1.84 -1.96
N MET A 164 1.92 1.25 -2.13
CA MET A 164 2.13 -0.19 -2.00
C MET A 164 1.66 -0.72 -0.65
N ASP A 165 1.85 0.06 0.40
CA ASP A 165 1.56 -0.31 1.79
C ASP A 165 0.11 -0.05 2.20
N GLY A 166 -0.72 0.49 1.30
CA GLY A 166 -2.15 0.71 1.57
C GLY A 166 -2.93 -0.59 1.73
N GLY A 167 -3.80 -0.65 2.72
CA GLY A 167 -4.65 -1.81 3.04
C GLY A 167 -5.77 -2.05 2.03
N SER A 168 -6.19 -1.01 1.29
CA SER A 168 -7.28 -1.10 0.32
C SER A 168 -6.97 -0.41 -1.01
N ALA A 169 -7.78 -0.70 -2.04
CA ALA A 169 -7.68 -0.03 -3.34
C ALA A 169 -7.99 1.47 -3.23
N GLU A 170 -8.89 1.84 -2.34
CA GLU A 170 -9.29 3.22 -2.05
C GLU A 170 -8.13 3.99 -1.43
N GLU A 171 -7.43 3.42 -0.45
CA GLU A 171 -6.26 4.03 0.17
C GLU A 171 -5.13 4.24 -0.84
N LYS A 172 -4.82 3.22 -1.63
CA LYS A 172 -3.85 3.33 -2.72
C LYS A 172 -4.22 4.45 -3.69
N THR A 173 -5.49 4.55 -4.05
CA THR A 173 -6.01 5.60 -4.94
C THR A 173 -5.91 6.98 -4.30
N ALA A 174 -6.20 7.12 -3.01
CA ALA A 174 -6.11 8.38 -2.28
C ALA A 174 -4.67 8.94 -2.25
N VAL A 175 -3.65 8.06 -2.14
CA VAL A 175 -2.24 8.47 -2.23
C VAL A 175 -1.94 9.11 -3.59
N PHE A 176 -2.34 8.48 -4.70
CA PHE A 176 -2.15 9.05 -6.04
C PHE A 176 -2.97 10.31 -6.28
N THR A 177 -4.16 10.43 -5.68
CA THR A 177 -4.98 11.65 -5.74
C THR A 177 -4.26 12.83 -5.08
N LYS A 178 -3.66 12.60 -3.89
CA LYS A 178 -2.84 13.62 -3.22
C LYS A 178 -1.59 13.97 -4.05
N CYS A 179 -0.95 12.98 -4.66
CA CYS A 179 0.19 13.20 -5.54
C CYS A 179 -0.17 14.08 -6.74
N LYS A 180 -1.31 13.81 -7.41
CA LYS A 180 -1.81 14.66 -8.51
C LYS A 180 -1.99 16.12 -8.07
N GLY A 181 -2.50 16.36 -6.88
CA GLY A 181 -2.58 17.72 -6.33
C GLY A 181 -1.21 18.40 -6.20
N LYS A 182 -0.19 17.65 -5.72
CA LYS A 182 1.19 18.16 -5.63
C LYS A 182 1.78 18.47 -7.01
N ILE A 183 1.58 17.58 -7.99
CA ILE A 183 2.03 17.78 -9.38
C ILE A 183 1.37 19.02 -9.99
N ASN A 184 0.05 19.19 -9.83
CA ASN A 184 -0.66 20.37 -10.33
C ASN A 184 -0.12 21.67 -9.71
N ASN A 185 0.16 21.68 -8.40
CA ASN A 185 0.79 22.81 -7.73
C ASN A 185 2.20 23.08 -8.23
N TYR A 186 2.99 22.04 -8.50
CA TYR A 186 4.32 22.17 -9.08
C TYR A 186 4.24 22.81 -10.48
N LEU A 187 3.42 22.30 -11.38
CA LEU A 187 3.25 22.82 -12.72
C LEU A 187 2.75 24.27 -12.71
N SER A 188 1.78 24.59 -11.86
CA SER A 188 1.28 25.95 -11.69
C SER A 188 2.38 26.93 -11.26
N LYS A 189 3.26 26.53 -10.33
CA LYS A 189 4.42 27.35 -9.92
C LYS A 189 5.43 27.59 -11.04
N GLN A 190 5.51 26.65 -12.00
CA GLN A 190 6.33 26.79 -13.21
C GLN A 190 5.62 27.59 -14.32
N GLY A 191 4.42 28.13 -14.08
CA GLY A 191 3.62 28.83 -15.10
C GLY A 191 3.06 27.90 -16.18
N ILE A 192 3.05 26.58 -15.94
CA ILE A 192 2.58 25.59 -16.92
C ILE A 192 1.11 25.32 -16.68
N HIS A 193 0.27 25.66 -17.66
CA HIS A 193 -1.18 25.50 -17.62
C HIS A 193 -1.65 24.48 -18.65
N SER A 194 -2.68 23.69 -18.32
CA SER A 194 -3.27 22.76 -19.27
C SER A 194 -3.95 23.47 -20.44
N GLU A 195 -3.99 22.82 -21.59
CA GLU A 195 -4.67 23.40 -22.77
C GLU A 195 -6.16 23.66 -22.54
N LYS A 196 -6.81 22.90 -21.69
CA LYS A 196 -8.21 23.15 -21.28
C LYS A 196 -8.39 24.51 -20.57
N HIS A 197 -7.38 24.99 -19.86
CA HIS A 197 -7.40 26.33 -19.25
C HIS A 197 -7.10 27.44 -20.22
N LYS A 198 -6.31 27.19 -21.28
CA LYS A 198 -6.01 28.19 -22.30
C LYS A 198 -7.26 28.57 -23.11
N THR A 199 -8.08 27.61 -23.50
CA THR A 199 -9.34 27.86 -24.20
C THR A 199 -10.37 28.60 -23.35
N ALA A 200 -10.43 28.36 -22.05
CA ALA A 200 -11.36 29.08 -21.17
C ALA A 200 -10.95 30.52 -20.88
N SER A 201 -9.65 30.86 -20.90
CA SER A 201 -9.16 32.24 -20.71
C SER A 201 -9.29 33.11 -21.98
N VAL A 202 -9.25 32.48 -23.15
CA VAL A 202 -9.43 33.20 -24.44
C VAL A 202 -10.90 33.57 -24.69
N THR A 203 -11.86 32.74 -24.25
CA THR A 203 -13.30 33.01 -24.38
C THR A 203 -13.80 34.12 -23.44
N ASN A 204 -13.11 34.38 -22.33
CA ASN A 204 -13.48 35.49 -21.42
C ASN A 204 -12.86 36.86 -21.76
N SER A 205 -12.00 36.92 -22.76
CA SER A 205 -11.35 38.20 -23.17
C SER A 205 -12.01 38.88 -24.39
N VAL A 206 -13.08 38.32 -24.94
CA VAL A 206 -13.85 38.95 -26.01
C VAL A 206 -15.17 39.47 -25.43
N VAL A 207 -15.12 40.66 -24.80
CA VAL A 207 -16.31 41.49 -24.58
C VAL A 207 -16.38 42.46 -25.77
N PRO A 208 -17.42 42.43 -26.61
CA PRO A 208 -17.61 43.46 -27.64
C PRO A 208 -18.00 44.77 -26.96
N GLN A 209 -17.35 45.84 -27.35
CA GLN A 209 -17.83 47.21 -27.13
C GLN A 209 -19.04 47.48 -27.97
#